data_7a9b2c6b0d58badbae5cb4a688cd6232
#
_entry.id   7a9b2c6b0d58badbae5cb4a688cd6232
#
_cell.length_a   1.000
_cell.length_b   1.000
_cell.length_c   1.000
_cell.angle_alpha   90.00
_cell.angle_beta   90.00
_cell.angle_gamma   90.00
#
_symmetry.space_group_name_H-M   'P 1'
#
loop_
_entity.id
_entity.type
_entity.pdbx_description
1 polymer ?
#
loop_
_entity_poly.entity_id
_entity_poly.type
_entity_poly.pdbx_seq_one_letter_code
_entity_poly.pdbx_strand_id
1 'polypeptide(L)'
;MPPLRERREDIGALAESFLKNYCKRYGIDKELDATGILMLANYDWPGNVRELENLIHRVVIGVKEHVITGDDIRSILNESIYENLVLDLKGTMRASSFLNFEEIIERQEKQLIEYALKKFGTTRRAAEFLNMSQPKLMRKKQKYHILP
;
A
#
# COMPACT_ATOMS: atom_id res chain seq x y z
N MET A 1 9.92 -13.86 15.51
CA MET A 1 10.20 -12.42 15.61
C MET A 1 8.88 -11.66 15.54
N PRO A 2 8.58 -10.78 16.49
CA PRO A 2 7.32 -10.02 16.44
C PRO A 2 7.28 -9.09 15.22
N PRO A 3 6.10 -8.84 14.64
CA PRO A 3 5.98 -7.94 13.49
C PRO A 3 6.32 -6.50 13.87
N LEU A 4 6.77 -5.71 12.88
CA LEU A 4 7.18 -4.32 13.10
C LEU A 4 6.07 -3.43 13.67
N ARG A 5 4.81 -3.69 13.32
CA ARG A 5 3.67 -2.93 13.88
C ARG A 5 3.56 -3.03 15.41
N GLU A 6 4.14 -4.07 15.99
CA GLU A 6 4.22 -4.28 17.46
C GLU A 6 5.50 -3.71 18.06
N ARG A 7 6.42 -3.24 17.22
CA ARG A 7 7.74 -2.72 17.60
C ARG A 7 7.99 -1.36 16.96
N ARG A 8 7.01 -0.48 17.01
CA ARG A 8 7.07 0.83 16.32
C ARG A 8 8.24 1.69 16.77
N GLU A 9 8.65 1.59 18.03
CA GLU A 9 9.82 2.27 18.58
C GLU A 9 11.16 1.84 17.94
N ASP A 10 11.23 0.64 17.41
CA ASP A 10 12.43 0.10 16.75
C ASP A 10 12.55 0.51 15.28
N ILE A 11 11.45 0.94 14.66
CA ILE A 11 11.39 1.24 13.22
C ILE A 11 12.36 2.37 12.84
N GLY A 12 12.41 3.43 13.62
CA GLY A 12 13.31 4.56 13.36
C GLY A 12 14.78 4.14 13.34
N ALA A 13 15.21 3.38 14.35
CA ALA A 13 16.58 2.90 14.45
C ALA A 13 16.94 1.92 13.31
N LEU A 14 16.03 1.02 12.96
CA LEU A 14 16.21 0.10 11.84
C LEU A 14 16.31 0.85 10.51
N ALA A 15 15.42 1.81 10.29
CA ALA A 15 15.42 2.62 9.07
C ALA A 15 16.73 3.41 8.92
N GLU A 16 17.21 4.03 9.98
CA GLU A 16 18.49 4.74 9.98
C GLU A 16 19.67 3.81 9.71
N SER A 17 19.65 2.62 10.28
CA SER A 17 20.69 1.60 10.04
C SER A 17 20.74 1.19 8.56
N PHE A 18 19.60 0.89 7.97
CA PHE A 18 19.51 0.58 6.54
C PHE A 18 19.94 1.76 5.68
N LEU A 19 19.50 2.96 6.03
CA LEU A 19 19.87 4.19 5.33
C LEU A 19 21.39 4.39 5.29
N LYS A 20 22.06 4.26 6.43
CA LYS A 20 23.52 4.35 6.52
C LYS A 20 24.22 3.31 5.65
N ASN A 21 23.75 2.07 5.68
CA ASN A 21 24.30 0.98 4.89
C ASN A 21 24.20 1.25 3.38
N TYR A 22 23.05 1.69 2.90
CA TYR A 22 22.86 2.01 1.49
C TYR A 22 23.60 3.27 1.05
N CYS A 23 23.63 4.31 1.91
CA CYS A 23 24.41 5.52 1.64
C CYS A 23 25.89 5.20 1.49
N LYS A 24 26.43 4.36 2.36
CA LYS A 24 27.81 3.89 2.27
C LYS A 24 28.06 3.09 0.99
N ARG A 25 27.13 2.19 0.65
CA ARG A 25 27.22 1.36 -0.57
C ARG A 25 27.28 2.19 -1.85
N TYR A 26 26.48 3.25 -1.95
CA TYR A 26 26.36 4.08 -3.13
C TYR A 26 27.25 5.35 -3.10
N GLY A 27 27.97 5.59 -2.02
CA GLY A 27 28.82 6.77 -1.87
C GLY A 27 28.05 8.08 -1.83
N ILE A 28 26.84 8.08 -1.28
CA ILE A 28 25.97 9.25 -1.13
C ILE A 28 25.68 9.50 0.34
N ASP A 29 25.20 10.71 0.64
CA ASP A 29 24.85 11.10 2.00
C ASP A 29 23.40 11.58 2.04
N LYS A 30 22.59 10.93 2.86
CA LYS A 30 21.17 11.26 3.06
C LYS A 30 20.79 11.06 4.52
N GLU A 31 19.78 11.80 4.96
CA GLU A 31 19.21 11.67 6.29
C GLU A 31 17.67 11.70 6.24
N LEU A 32 17.05 11.06 7.22
CA LEU A 32 15.61 11.12 7.42
C LEU A 32 15.29 12.28 8.37
N ASP A 33 14.31 13.11 8.01
CA ASP A 33 13.80 14.10 8.95
C ASP A 33 12.75 13.49 9.91
N ALA A 34 12.27 14.29 10.86
CA ALA A 34 11.27 13.84 11.83
C ALA A 34 9.97 13.37 11.17
N THR A 35 9.55 14.01 10.07
CA THR A 35 8.32 13.63 9.33
C THR A 35 8.49 12.29 8.63
N GLY A 36 9.69 11.99 8.11
CA GLY A 36 10.02 10.71 7.49
C GLY A 36 9.98 9.57 8.52
N ILE A 37 10.62 9.78 9.67
CA ILE A 37 10.61 8.80 10.77
C ILE A 37 9.18 8.54 11.26
N LEU A 38 8.38 9.59 11.44
CA LEU A 38 6.99 9.47 11.87
C LEU A 38 6.15 8.69 10.86
N MET A 39 6.32 8.95 9.58
CA MET A 39 5.63 8.25 8.51
C MET A 39 5.96 6.75 8.54
N LEU A 40 7.23 6.40 8.68
CA LEU A 40 7.67 5.01 8.80
C LEU A 40 7.09 4.32 10.04
N ALA A 41 7.08 5.00 11.18
CA ALA A 41 6.55 4.46 12.43
C ALA A 41 5.04 4.17 12.37
N ASN A 42 4.29 4.94 11.59
CA ASN A 42 2.84 4.81 11.48
C ASN A 42 2.37 3.80 10.43
N TYR A 43 3.26 3.30 9.60
CA TYR A 43 2.92 2.28 8.60
C TYR A 43 2.90 0.89 9.26
N ASP A 44 2.07 -0.01 8.75
CA ASP A 44 1.84 -1.32 9.39
C ASP A 44 2.85 -2.40 9.01
N TRP A 45 3.64 -2.17 7.99
CA TRP A 45 4.71 -3.08 7.55
C TRP A 45 4.28 -4.55 7.38
N PRO A 46 3.33 -4.85 6.48
CA PRO A 46 2.88 -6.24 6.28
C PRO A 46 4.02 -7.18 5.86
N GLY A 47 5.03 -6.70 5.16
CA GLY A 47 6.24 -7.43 4.79
C GLY A 47 7.37 -7.35 5.84
N ASN A 48 7.11 -6.79 7.00
CA ASN A 48 8.04 -6.65 8.13
C ASN A 48 9.38 -6.00 7.75
N VAL A 49 10.49 -6.48 8.31
CA VAL A 49 11.83 -5.90 8.13
C VAL A 49 12.25 -5.87 6.66
N ARG A 50 11.92 -6.89 5.88
CA ARG A 50 12.27 -6.95 4.46
C ARG A 50 11.61 -5.82 3.65
N GLU A 51 10.35 -5.52 3.94
CA GLU A 51 9.63 -4.42 3.31
C GLU A 51 10.24 -3.07 3.67
N LEU A 52 10.57 -2.86 4.94
CA LEU A 52 11.26 -1.65 5.42
C LEU A 52 12.61 -1.48 4.73
N GLU A 53 13.41 -2.52 4.66
CA GLU A 53 14.71 -2.50 4.00
C GLU A 53 14.58 -2.14 2.52
N ASN A 54 13.64 -2.77 1.81
CA ASN A 54 13.38 -2.48 0.40
C ASN A 54 12.90 -1.05 0.18
N LEU A 55 12.04 -0.54 1.05
CA LEU A 55 11.57 0.85 0.99
C LEU A 55 12.75 1.83 1.15
N ILE A 56 13.58 1.63 2.16
CA ILE A 56 14.75 2.50 2.39
C ILE A 56 15.70 2.45 1.19
N HIS A 57 15.93 1.28 0.60
CA HIS A 57 16.74 1.15 -0.60
C HIS A 57 16.17 1.99 -1.76
N ARG A 58 14.87 1.91 -2.00
CA ARG A 58 14.18 2.69 -3.04
C ARG A 58 14.25 4.20 -2.77
N VAL A 59 14.10 4.60 -1.52
CA VAL A 59 14.19 6.00 -1.08
C VAL A 59 15.59 6.55 -1.33
N VAL A 60 16.62 5.82 -1.00
CA VAL A 60 18.02 6.23 -1.21
C VAL A 60 18.30 6.48 -2.70
N ILE A 61 17.79 5.62 -3.56
CA ILE A 61 18.00 5.74 -5.01
C ILE A 61 17.09 6.80 -5.65
N GLY A 62 15.83 6.88 -5.20
CA GLY A 62 14.78 7.66 -5.85
C GLY A 62 14.71 9.13 -5.43
N VAL A 63 15.09 9.46 -4.21
CA VAL A 63 15.03 10.84 -3.69
C VAL A 63 16.36 11.53 -4.01
N LYS A 64 16.29 12.67 -4.67
CA LYS A 64 17.48 13.43 -5.08
C LYS A 64 18.04 14.29 -3.95
N GLU A 65 17.17 14.80 -3.08
CA GLU A 65 17.51 15.68 -1.98
C GLU A 65 18.30 14.95 -0.89
N HIS A 66 19.10 15.68 -0.15
CA HIS A 66 19.85 15.15 1.00
C HIS A 66 18.92 14.73 2.13
N VAL A 67 17.88 15.52 2.41
CA VAL A 67 16.91 15.26 3.47
C VAL A 67 15.68 14.53 2.88
N ILE A 68 15.37 13.37 3.42
CA ILE A 68 14.21 12.56 3.06
C ILE A 68 13.06 12.91 3.99
N THR A 69 11.96 13.38 3.42
CA THR A 69 10.77 13.83 4.15
C THR A 69 9.69 12.74 4.21
N GLY A 70 8.66 12.97 5.03
CA GLY A 70 7.48 12.10 5.07
C GLY A 70 6.73 12.04 3.75
N ASP A 71 6.72 13.13 2.98
CA ASP A 71 6.09 13.16 1.65
C ASP A 71 6.86 12.28 0.64
N ASP A 72 8.18 12.28 0.70
CA ASP A 72 9.02 11.37 -0.11
C ASP A 72 8.71 9.91 0.20
N ILE A 73 8.64 9.56 1.47
CA ILE A 73 8.26 8.23 1.93
C ILE A 73 6.87 7.85 1.42
N ARG A 74 5.91 8.74 1.57
CA ARG A 74 4.52 8.51 1.12
C ARG A 74 4.45 8.25 -0.38
N SER A 75 5.15 9.03 -1.18
CA SER A 75 5.18 8.87 -2.64
C SER A 75 5.69 7.49 -3.04
N ILE A 76 6.78 7.04 -2.42
CA ILE A 76 7.38 5.74 -2.73
C ILE A 76 6.51 4.58 -2.23
N LEU A 77 5.86 4.72 -1.08
CA LEU A 77 4.87 3.73 -0.59
C LEU A 77 3.70 3.60 -1.57
N ASN A 78 3.18 4.69 -2.09
CA ASN A 78 2.10 4.68 -3.07
C ASN A 78 2.53 4.00 -4.37
N GLU A 79 3.73 4.26 -4.87
CA GLU A 79 4.30 3.55 -6.03
C GLU A 79 4.36 2.05 -5.79
N SER A 80 4.77 1.63 -4.61
CA SER A 80 4.81 0.20 -4.24
C SER A 80 3.43 -0.45 -4.28
N ILE A 81 2.40 0.26 -3.86
CA ILE A 81 1.01 -0.22 -3.93
C ILE A 81 0.61 -0.42 -5.40
N TYR A 82 0.92 0.53 -6.28
CA TYR A 82 0.64 0.41 -7.71
C TYR A 82 1.40 -0.74 -8.36
N GLU A 83 2.67 -0.91 -8.03
CA GLU A 83 3.46 -2.04 -8.53
C GLU A 83 2.88 -3.39 -8.12
N ASN A 84 2.49 -3.53 -6.86
CA ASN A 84 1.85 -4.75 -6.37
C ASN A 84 0.52 -5.00 -7.08
N LEU A 85 -0.28 -3.97 -7.29
CA LEU A 85 -1.52 -4.08 -8.05
C LEU A 85 -1.27 -4.52 -9.49
N VAL A 86 -0.26 -3.97 -10.14
CA VAL A 86 0.12 -4.36 -11.50
C VAL A 86 0.64 -5.80 -11.54
N LEU A 87 1.40 -6.23 -10.53
CA LEU A 87 1.87 -7.62 -10.43
C LEU A 87 0.70 -8.59 -10.24
N ASP A 88 -0.29 -8.24 -9.42
CA ASP A 88 -1.50 -9.03 -9.27
C ASP A 88 -2.29 -9.12 -10.57
N LEU A 89 -2.39 -8.01 -11.31
CA LEU A 89 -3.00 -7.99 -12.64
C LEU A 89 -2.23 -8.88 -13.62
N LYS A 90 -0.90 -8.82 -13.63
CA LYS A 90 -0.05 -9.68 -14.46
C LYS A 90 -0.19 -11.17 -14.10
N GLY A 91 -0.31 -11.48 -12.81
CA GLY A 91 -0.59 -12.84 -12.35
C GLY A 91 -1.92 -13.37 -12.88
N THR A 92 -2.95 -12.53 -12.89
CA THR A 92 -4.26 -12.83 -13.48
C THR A 92 -4.18 -12.94 -15.01
N MET A 93 -3.35 -12.14 -15.66
CA MET A 93 -3.12 -12.14 -17.10
C MET A 93 -2.46 -13.42 -17.61
N ARG A 94 -1.59 -14.05 -16.83
CA ARG A 94 -0.95 -15.33 -17.19
C ARG A 94 -1.92 -16.48 -17.28
N ALA A 95 -3.06 -16.40 -16.59
CA ALA A 95 -4.10 -17.42 -16.56
C ALA A 95 -5.09 -17.31 -17.71
N SER A 96 -5.14 -16.15 -18.42
CA SER A 96 -6.01 -15.94 -19.59
C SER A 96 -5.23 -15.30 -20.72
N SER A 97 -5.46 -15.80 -21.95
CA SER A 97 -4.76 -15.35 -23.16
C SER A 97 -5.15 -13.90 -23.59
N PHE A 98 -6.18 -13.34 -23.02
CA PHE A 98 -6.69 -12.01 -23.36
C PHE A 98 -7.08 -11.24 -22.12
N LEU A 99 -6.65 -9.96 -22.06
CA LEU A 99 -7.07 -9.00 -21.07
C LEU A 99 -8.49 -8.53 -21.37
N ASN A 100 -9.43 -8.90 -20.53
CA ASN A 100 -10.74 -8.30 -20.57
C ASN A 100 -10.78 -7.16 -19.54
N PHE A 101 -10.77 -5.93 -20.06
CA PHE A 101 -10.82 -4.72 -19.25
C PHE A 101 -12.05 -4.70 -18.32
N GLU A 102 -13.21 -5.10 -18.82
CA GLU A 102 -14.44 -5.14 -18.04
C GLU A 102 -14.35 -6.12 -16.86
N GLU A 103 -13.77 -7.30 -17.08
CA GLU A 103 -13.57 -8.29 -16.01
C GLU A 103 -12.64 -7.76 -14.91
N ILE A 104 -11.60 -7.05 -15.28
CA ILE A 104 -10.66 -6.44 -14.32
C ILE A 104 -11.39 -5.39 -13.49
N ILE A 105 -12.15 -4.50 -14.13
CA ILE A 105 -12.91 -3.46 -13.44
C ILE A 105 -13.97 -4.08 -12.52
N GLU A 106 -14.70 -5.08 -12.99
CA GLU A 106 -15.71 -5.77 -12.19
C GLU A 106 -15.11 -6.46 -10.97
N ARG A 107 -13.96 -7.10 -11.13
CA ARG A 107 -13.24 -7.72 -10.01
C ARG A 107 -12.84 -6.70 -8.95
N GLN A 108 -12.26 -5.57 -9.36
CA GLN A 108 -11.88 -4.49 -8.45
C GLN A 108 -13.10 -3.89 -7.76
N GLU A 109 -14.16 -3.65 -8.51
CA GLU A 109 -15.42 -3.13 -7.98
C GLU A 109 -16.03 -4.07 -6.94
N LYS A 110 -16.07 -5.37 -7.23
CA LYS A 110 -16.53 -6.40 -6.30
C LYS A 110 -15.72 -6.40 -5.01
N GLN A 111 -14.40 -6.40 -5.10
CA GLN A 111 -13.51 -6.37 -3.93
C GLN A 111 -13.73 -5.13 -3.08
N LEU A 112 -13.89 -3.98 -3.71
CA LEU A 112 -14.14 -2.72 -3.01
C LEU A 112 -15.49 -2.73 -2.28
N ILE A 113 -16.52 -3.26 -2.90
CA ILE A 113 -17.85 -3.40 -2.29
C ILE A 113 -17.81 -4.38 -1.11
N GLU A 114 -17.19 -5.53 -1.28
CA GLU A 114 -17.02 -6.52 -0.21
C GLU A 114 -16.26 -5.92 0.98
N TYR A 115 -15.19 -5.18 0.71
CA TYR A 115 -14.43 -4.48 1.74
C TYR A 115 -15.29 -3.48 2.51
N ALA A 116 -16.03 -2.63 1.79
CA ALA A 116 -16.88 -1.61 2.39
C ALA A 116 -18.00 -2.23 3.25
N LEU A 117 -18.64 -3.28 2.76
CA LEU A 117 -19.70 -3.98 3.50
C LEU A 117 -19.14 -4.65 4.76
N LYS A 118 -17.98 -5.27 4.68
CA LYS A 118 -17.31 -5.90 5.83
C LYS A 118 -16.88 -4.87 6.86
N LYS A 119 -16.33 -3.75 6.43
CA LYS A 119 -15.81 -2.71 7.33
C LYS A 119 -16.92 -1.93 8.03
N PHE A 120 -17.99 -1.59 7.33
CA PHE A 120 -19.05 -0.70 7.84
C PHE A 120 -20.30 -1.44 8.33
N GLY A 121 -20.43 -2.71 8.03
CA GLY A 121 -21.47 -3.60 8.53
C GLY A 121 -22.88 -3.37 7.97
N THR A 122 -23.19 -2.21 7.40
CA THR A 122 -24.48 -1.89 6.82
C THR A 122 -24.37 -1.38 5.40
N THR A 123 -25.36 -1.67 4.56
CA THR A 123 -25.39 -1.21 3.18
C THR A 123 -25.43 0.31 3.07
N ARG A 124 -26.11 0.98 4.00
CA ARG A 124 -26.18 2.43 4.04
C ARG A 124 -24.81 3.07 4.23
N ARG A 125 -24.07 2.64 5.26
CA ARG A 125 -22.72 3.18 5.55
C ARG A 125 -21.72 2.84 4.46
N ALA A 126 -21.80 1.63 3.92
CA ALA A 126 -20.95 1.22 2.80
C ALA A 126 -21.20 2.08 1.57
N ALA A 127 -22.47 2.36 1.25
CA ALA A 127 -22.84 3.24 0.13
C ALA A 127 -22.32 4.67 0.33
N GLU A 128 -22.44 5.22 1.52
CA GLU A 128 -21.88 6.53 1.87
C GLU A 128 -20.36 6.57 1.68
N PHE A 129 -19.64 5.54 2.15
CA PHE A 129 -18.20 5.43 1.98
C PHE A 129 -17.79 5.36 0.51
N LEU A 130 -18.54 4.63 -0.31
CA LEU A 130 -18.29 4.48 -1.74
C LEU A 130 -18.85 5.63 -2.61
N ASN A 131 -19.43 6.63 -1.97
CA ASN A 131 -20.04 7.78 -2.63
C ASN A 131 -21.08 7.39 -3.70
N MET A 132 -21.92 6.44 -3.36
CA MET A 132 -23.01 5.98 -4.24
C MET A 132 -24.33 5.87 -3.47
N SER A 133 -25.44 5.82 -4.20
CA SER A 133 -26.76 5.60 -3.58
C SER A 133 -26.90 4.16 -3.09
N GLN A 134 -27.69 3.97 -2.04
CA GLN A 134 -27.96 2.64 -1.51
C GLN A 134 -28.61 1.70 -2.55
N PRO A 135 -29.60 2.14 -3.36
CA PRO A 135 -30.15 1.31 -4.44
C PRO A 135 -29.09 0.88 -5.46
N LYS A 136 -28.16 1.76 -5.81
CA LYS A 136 -27.05 1.43 -6.72
C LYS A 136 -26.14 0.36 -6.13
N LEU A 137 -25.79 0.47 -4.85
CA LEU A 137 -25.01 -0.54 -4.15
C LEU A 137 -25.72 -1.88 -4.11
N MET A 138 -27.02 -1.90 -3.83
CA MET A 138 -27.81 -3.12 -3.78
C MET A 138 -27.86 -3.83 -5.15
N ARG A 139 -28.00 -3.09 -6.25
CA ARG A 139 -27.95 -3.65 -7.60
C ARG A 139 -26.60 -4.29 -7.90
N LYS A 140 -25.52 -3.63 -7.53
CA LYS A 140 -24.16 -4.16 -7.70
C LYS A 140 -23.91 -5.37 -6.84
N LYS A 141 -24.41 -5.37 -5.59
CA LYS A 141 -24.36 -6.51 -4.70
C LYS A 141 -25.04 -7.75 -5.30
N GLN A 142 -26.20 -7.57 -5.94
CA GLN A 142 -26.89 -8.64 -6.67
C GLN A 142 -26.11 -9.10 -7.90
N LYS A 143 -25.59 -8.15 -8.69
CA LYS A 143 -24.81 -8.43 -9.90
C LYS A 143 -23.62 -9.33 -9.61
N TYR A 144 -22.91 -9.07 -8.52
CA TYR A 144 -21.71 -9.82 -8.13
C TYR A 144 -21.94 -10.98 -7.18
N HIS A 145 -23.20 -11.28 -6.88
CA HIS A 145 -23.58 -12.36 -5.93
C HIS A 145 -22.89 -12.25 -4.58
N ILE A 146 -22.77 -11.03 -4.06
CA ILE A 146 -22.16 -10.78 -2.75
C ILE A 146 -23.17 -11.14 -1.66
N LEU A 147 -22.83 -12.08 -0.80
CA LEU A 147 -23.67 -12.50 0.31
C LEU A 147 -23.67 -11.45 1.44
N PRO A 148 -24.77 -11.37 2.23
CA PRO A 148 -24.83 -10.47 3.38
C PRO A 148 -23.81 -10.80 4.47
#